data_3ffd32e05665e7477f20f23907d3a678
#
_entry.id   3ffd32e05665e7477f20f23907d3a678
#
_cell.length_a   1.000
_cell.length_b   1.000
_cell.length_c   1.000
_cell.angle_alpha   90.00
_cell.angle_beta   90.00
_cell.angle_gamma   90.00
#
_symmetry.space_group_name_H-M   'P 1'
#
loop_
_entity.id
_entity.type
_entity.pdbx_description
1 polymer ?
#
loop_
_entity_poly.entity_id
_entity_poly.type
_entity_poly.pdbx_seq_one_letter_code
_entity_poly.pdbx_strand_id
1 'polypeptide(L)'
;KIIDDTFEELSHGIDKDAVEAAINKFEFKHKEANFGRFPKGLMYGLDAFNSWLYDDTKALMFFEMNDVYKELREDLQNGYFEQLIKECFIDNTFGLYLTMNPKKGLDQENEKKIADELAAYKATLSREELEKIVEDTKALKEYQATPSSAEDLAKVPLLAIDDIDKEAEKLKNVESEIGGLPVVSHDIFTNGIGYLRFYFNINDIDNDLVPYLAVLSCLFKYIDTEKHTYGQLSNEIDSNIGGIEFDMVGY
;
A
#
# COMPACT_ATOMS: atom_id res chain seq x y z
N LYS A 1 18.56 16.58 -16.56
CA LYS A 1 19.40 17.55 -15.85
C LYS A 1 19.06 17.64 -14.37
N ILE A 2 17.86 18.06 -13.95
CA ILE A 2 17.51 18.15 -12.51
C ILE A 2 17.71 16.79 -11.82
N ILE A 3 17.19 15.71 -12.40
CA ILE A 3 17.31 14.36 -11.85
C ILE A 3 18.79 13.95 -11.75
N ASP A 4 19.57 14.17 -12.81
CA ASP A 4 20.99 13.79 -12.85
C ASP A 4 21.79 14.59 -11.81
N ASP A 5 21.55 15.93 -11.76
CA ASP A 5 22.19 16.81 -10.77
C ASP A 5 21.85 16.36 -9.32
N THR A 6 20.60 15.92 -9.08
CA THR A 6 20.17 15.39 -7.75
C THR A 6 20.84 14.07 -7.41
N PHE A 7 20.96 13.12 -8.33
CA PHE A 7 21.67 11.88 -8.08
C PHE A 7 23.17 12.13 -7.80
N GLU A 8 23.77 13.05 -8.54
CA GLU A 8 25.17 13.45 -8.28
C GLU A 8 25.33 14.02 -6.86
N GLU A 9 24.45 14.92 -6.43
CA GLU A 9 24.44 15.47 -5.08
C GLU A 9 24.29 14.38 -4.01
N LEU A 10 23.30 13.51 -4.16
CA LEU A 10 23.02 12.43 -3.21
C LEU A 10 24.13 11.37 -3.15
N SER A 11 24.90 11.18 -4.23
CA SER A 11 26.04 10.25 -4.23
C SER A 11 27.21 10.73 -3.37
N HIS A 12 27.24 12.02 -3.04
CA HIS A 12 28.27 12.61 -2.16
C HIS A 12 27.84 12.66 -0.69
N GLY A 13 26.59 12.41 -0.40
CA GLY A 13 26.04 12.30 0.96
C GLY A 13 24.53 12.41 0.99
N ILE A 14 23.90 11.50 1.74
CA ILE A 14 22.46 11.47 1.98
C ILE A 14 22.13 12.02 3.38
N ASP A 15 20.92 12.47 3.55
CA ASP A 15 20.36 12.78 4.88
C ASP A 15 20.06 11.45 5.61
N LYS A 16 20.99 11.06 6.50
CA LYS A 16 20.89 9.79 7.24
C LYS A 16 19.69 9.73 8.15
N ASP A 17 19.28 10.84 8.73
CA ASP A 17 18.11 10.89 9.61
C ASP A 17 16.83 10.65 8.82
N ALA A 18 16.73 11.20 7.61
CA ALA A 18 15.60 10.96 6.73
C ALA A 18 15.53 9.50 6.24
N VAL A 19 16.68 8.87 5.96
CA VAL A 19 16.72 7.46 5.56
C VAL A 19 16.39 6.54 6.75
N GLU A 20 16.90 6.82 7.95
CA GLU A 20 16.55 6.08 9.17
C GLU A 20 15.04 6.16 9.44
N ALA A 21 14.43 7.35 9.30
CA ALA A 21 13.00 7.54 9.41
C ALA A 21 12.22 6.68 8.38
N ALA A 22 12.70 6.62 7.15
CA ALA A 22 12.10 5.78 6.12
C ALA A 22 12.21 4.28 6.46
N ILE A 23 13.37 3.81 6.91
CA ILE A 23 13.57 2.41 7.34
C ILE A 23 12.60 2.07 8.48
N ASN A 24 12.51 2.93 9.51
CA ASN A 24 11.61 2.74 10.64
C ASN A 24 10.13 2.66 10.20
N LYS A 25 9.74 3.53 9.30
CA LYS A 25 8.39 3.55 8.73
C LYS A 25 8.03 2.28 7.97
N PHE A 26 8.96 1.76 7.15
CA PHE A 26 8.75 0.50 6.43
C PHE A 26 8.71 -0.70 7.38
N GLU A 27 9.59 -0.75 8.38
CA GLU A 27 9.59 -1.78 9.41
C GLU A 27 8.28 -1.78 10.19
N PHE A 28 7.79 -0.60 10.60
CA PHE A 28 6.51 -0.44 11.27
C PHE A 28 5.35 -0.98 10.41
N LYS A 29 5.25 -0.55 9.16
CA LYS A 29 4.22 -1.03 8.23
C LYS A 29 4.24 -2.54 8.05
N HIS A 30 5.45 -3.11 7.94
CA HIS A 30 5.62 -4.55 7.81
C HIS A 30 5.13 -5.30 9.06
N LYS A 31 5.48 -4.81 10.25
CA LYS A 31 5.04 -5.40 11.54
C LYS A 31 3.55 -5.23 11.79
N GLU A 32 3.00 -4.06 11.50
CA GLU A 32 1.57 -3.77 11.68
C GLU A 32 0.71 -4.61 10.74
N ALA A 33 1.18 -4.78 9.49
CA ALA A 33 0.50 -5.53 8.44
C ALA A 33 -0.99 -5.11 8.30
N ASN A 34 -1.21 -3.81 8.26
CA ASN A 34 -2.54 -3.24 8.06
C ASN A 34 -2.81 -3.08 6.57
N PHE A 35 -3.62 -3.96 6.02
CA PHE A 35 -4.00 -3.98 4.60
C PHE A 35 -5.39 -3.37 4.35
N GLY A 36 -5.92 -2.60 5.32
CA GLY A 36 -7.23 -1.98 5.24
C GLY A 36 -8.35 -3.01 5.13
N ARG A 37 -9.05 -3.04 4.00
CA ARG A 37 -10.20 -3.95 3.77
C ARG A 37 -9.81 -5.36 3.32
N PHE A 38 -8.54 -5.59 2.98
CA PHE A 38 -8.10 -6.88 2.49
C PHE A 38 -7.75 -7.83 3.65
N PRO A 39 -8.20 -9.10 3.60
CA PRO A 39 -7.80 -10.08 4.60
C PRO A 39 -6.27 -10.29 4.62
N LYS A 40 -5.67 -10.31 5.81
CA LYS A 40 -4.21 -10.47 5.95
C LYS A 40 -3.69 -11.74 5.25
N GLY A 41 -4.41 -12.86 5.38
CA GLY A 41 -4.02 -14.11 4.73
C GLY A 41 -3.97 -14.02 3.19
N LEU A 42 -4.90 -13.28 2.57
CA LEU A 42 -4.86 -13.04 1.13
C LEU A 42 -3.61 -12.23 0.74
N MET A 43 -3.31 -11.16 1.47
CA MET A 43 -2.16 -10.31 1.17
C MET A 43 -0.85 -11.07 1.35
N TYR A 44 -0.72 -11.82 2.44
CA TYR A 44 0.45 -12.70 2.64
C TYR A 44 0.58 -13.76 1.55
N GLY A 45 -0.54 -14.35 1.11
CA GLY A 45 -0.51 -15.28 -0.02
C GLY A 45 0.02 -14.63 -1.30
N LEU A 46 -0.41 -13.41 -1.62
CA LEU A 46 0.08 -12.66 -2.78
C LEU A 46 1.56 -12.30 -2.64
N ASP A 47 1.99 -11.88 -1.45
CA ASP A 47 3.40 -11.57 -1.19
C ASP A 47 4.30 -12.82 -1.33
N ALA A 48 3.83 -13.97 -0.86
CA ALA A 48 4.54 -15.24 -1.06
C ALA A 48 4.75 -15.55 -2.56
N PHE A 49 3.76 -15.29 -3.40
CA PHE A 49 3.87 -15.54 -4.83
C PHE A 49 4.88 -14.63 -5.53
N ASN A 50 5.23 -13.47 -4.99
CA ASN A 50 6.23 -12.58 -5.59
C ASN A 50 7.61 -13.24 -5.73
N SER A 51 7.94 -14.20 -4.86
CA SER A 51 9.18 -14.98 -4.94
C SER A 51 8.95 -16.44 -5.33
N TRP A 52 7.91 -17.07 -4.80
CA TRP A 52 7.63 -18.49 -4.99
C TRP A 52 7.39 -18.88 -6.45
N LEU A 53 6.77 -18.03 -7.26
CA LEU A 53 6.57 -18.28 -8.70
C LEU A 53 7.87 -18.44 -9.48
N TYR A 54 8.98 -17.95 -8.95
CA TYR A 54 10.29 -17.97 -9.60
C TYR A 54 11.29 -18.93 -8.93
N ASP A 55 11.11 -19.16 -7.62
CA ASP A 55 12.02 -20.02 -6.83
C ASP A 55 11.26 -20.65 -5.66
N ASP A 56 11.04 -21.96 -5.75
CA ASP A 56 10.30 -22.73 -4.73
C ASP A 56 10.93 -22.67 -3.34
N THR A 57 12.22 -22.37 -3.24
CA THR A 57 12.95 -22.26 -1.97
C THR A 57 12.75 -20.92 -1.28
N LYS A 58 12.17 -19.93 -1.96
CA LYS A 58 12.05 -18.55 -1.50
C LYS A 58 10.61 -18.12 -1.19
N ALA A 59 9.70 -19.06 -1.00
CA ALA A 59 8.28 -18.75 -0.73
C ALA A 59 8.06 -17.80 0.47
N LEU A 60 8.92 -17.85 1.49
CA LEU A 60 8.79 -17.05 2.72
C LEU A 60 9.75 -15.85 2.78
N MET A 61 10.50 -15.58 1.72
CA MET A 61 11.55 -14.55 1.71
C MET A 61 11.05 -13.17 2.14
N PHE A 62 9.84 -12.79 1.73
CA PHE A 62 9.26 -11.48 2.06
C PHE A 62 8.67 -11.38 3.49
N PHE A 63 8.69 -12.48 4.25
CA PHE A 63 8.23 -12.48 5.66
C PHE A 63 9.40 -12.40 6.64
N GLU A 64 10.62 -12.72 6.24
CA GLU A 64 11.82 -12.74 7.06
C GLU A 64 12.60 -11.41 6.95
N MET A 65 11.90 -10.28 7.22
CA MET A 65 12.45 -8.95 6.99
C MET A 65 13.18 -8.31 8.18
N ASN A 66 13.11 -8.91 9.36
CA ASN A 66 13.71 -8.30 10.57
C ASN A 66 15.23 -8.09 10.44
N ASP A 67 15.93 -9.10 9.91
CA ASP A 67 17.39 -9.01 9.72
C ASP A 67 17.73 -8.03 8.60
N VAL A 68 16.90 -7.93 7.57
CA VAL A 68 17.06 -6.96 6.47
C VAL A 68 17.00 -5.52 7.00
N TYR A 69 16.03 -5.18 7.88
CA TYR A 69 15.96 -3.84 8.46
C TYR A 69 17.16 -3.52 9.36
N LYS A 70 17.70 -4.52 10.06
CA LYS A 70 18.93 -4.35 10.84
C LYS A 70 20.14 -4.10 9.92
N GLU A 71 20.30 -4.88 8.88
CA GLU A 71 21.35 -4.74 7.88
C GLU A 71 21.30 -3.36 7.20
N LEU A 72 20.10 -2.91 6.78
CA LEU A 72 19.93 -1.59 6.18
C LEU A 72 20.37 -0.44 7.09
N ARG A 73 20.18 -0.57 8.42
CA ARG A 73 20.69 0.43 9.38
C ARG A 73 22.22 0.42 9.50
N GLU A 74 22.82 -0.76 9.45
CA GLU A 74 24.29 -0.90 9.43
C GLU A 74 24.84 -0.33 8.12
N ASP A 75 24.23 -0.65 6.99
CA ASP A 75 24.59 -0.19 5.64
C ASP A 75 24.47 1.33 5.50
N LEU A 76 23.46 1.93 6.11
CA LEU A 76 23.29 3.39 6.16
C LEU A 76 24.51 4.10 6.75
N GLN A 77 25.14 3.49 7.76
CA GLN A 77 26.35 4.08 8.38
C GLN A 77 27.58 3.93 7.51
N ASN A 78 27.61 2.93 6.63
CA ASN A 78 28.77 2.55 5.83
C ASN A 78 28.79 3.16 4.41
N GLY A 79 27.83 4.04 4.06
CA GLY A 79 27.78 4.70 2.75
C GLY A 79 27.23 3.81 1.62
N TYR A 80 26.50 2.75 1.97
CA TYR A 80 25.93 1.81 1.01
C TYR A 80 24.95 2.49 0.05
N PHE A 81 24.12 3.38 0.56
CA PHE A 81 23.09 4.05 -0.27
C PHE A 81 23.71 5.02 -1.27
N GLU A 82 24.77 5.74 -0.88
CA GLU A 82 25.53 6.59 -1.79
C GLU A 82 26.19 5.77 -2.90
N GLN A 83 26.79 4.63 -2.53
CA GLN A 83 27.37 3.70 -3.51
C GLN A 83 26.31 3.14 -4.44
N LEU A 84 25.15 2.73 -3.92
CA LEU A 84 24.04 2.19 -4.71
C LEU A 84 23.51 3.22 -5.72
N ILE A 85 23.37 4.49 -5.30
CA ILE A 85 23.00 5.59 -6.19
C ILE A 85 24.03 5.72 -7.32
N LYS A 86 25.30 5.70 -6.99
CA LYS A 86 26.37 5.81 -7.97
C LYS A 86 26.34 4.67 -8.97
N GLU A 87 26.29 3.44 -8.51
CA GLU A 87 26.28 2.25 -9.37
C GLU A 87 25.03 2.12 -10.24
N CYS A 88 23.85 2.40 -9.65
CA CYS A 88 22.57 2.18 -10.34
C CYS A 88 22.15 3.33 -11.25
N PHE A 89 22.52 4.57 -10.93
CA PHE A 89 22.00 5.74 -11.64
C PHE A 89 23.08 6.58 -12.31
N ILE A 90 24.27 6.75 -11.73
CA ILE A 90 25.33 7.59 -12.30
C ILE A 90 26.21 6.79 -13.27
N ASP A 91 26.76 5.67 -12.81
CA ASP A 91 27.67 4.84 -13.61
C ASP A 91 26.90 3.91 -14.58
N ASN A 92 25.59 3.80 -14.41
CA ASN A 92 24.74 2.97 -15.27
C ASN A 92 24.47 3.68 -16.61
N THR A 93 25.03 3.14 -17.67
CA THR A 93 24.85 3.66 -19.04
C THR A 93 23.59 3.11 -19.73
N PHE A 94 22.89 2.16 -19.12
CA PHE A 94 21.66 1.59 -19.64
C PHE A 94 20.47 2.50 -19.27
N GLY A 95 20.20 3.47 -20.10
CA GLY A 95 19.12 4.45 -19.90
C GLY A 95 18.36 4.72 -21.19
N LEU A 96 17.07 5.04 -21.06
CA LEU A 96 16.20 5.44 -22.15
C LEU A 96 15.47 6.74 -21.79
N TYR A 97 15.62 7.74 -22.63
CA TYR A 97 14.80 8.95 -22.57
C TYR A 97 13.65 8.84 -23.57
N LEU A 98 12.43 8.69 -23.08
CA LEU A 98 11.24 8.64 -23.91
C LEU A 98 10.48 9.95 -23.82
N THR A 99 10.35 10.63 -24.96
CA THR A 99 9.50 11.81 -25.06
C THR A 99 8.18 11.44 -25.74
N MET A 100 7.08 11.56 -25.01
CA MET A 100 5.74 11.35 -25.55
C MET A 100 5.08 12.70 -25.85
N ASN A 101 4.84 12.95 -27.14
CA ASN A 101 4.13 14.15 -27.57
C ASN A 101 2.66 13.81 -27.82
N PRO A 102 1.71 14.61 -27.32
CA PRO A 102 0.30 14.38 -27.60
C PRO A 102 0.01 14.59 -29.08
N LYS A 103 -0.71 13.67 -29.71
CA LYS A 103 -1.19 13.76 -31.07
C LYS A 103 -2.71 13.66 -31.07
N LYS A 104 -3.36 14.79 -31.39
CA LYS A 104 -4.83 14.81 -31.52
C LYS A 104 -5.27 13.88 -32.65
N GLY A 105 -6.24 13.01 -32.38
CA GLY A 105 -6.78 12.09 -33.37
C GLY A 105 -6.00 10.77 -33.51
N LEU A 106 -4.99 10.52 -32.66
CA LEU A 106 -4.20 9.29 -32.70
C LEU A 106 -5.08 8.04 -32.44
N ASP A 107 -6.04 8.15 -31.53
CA ASP A 107 -6.95 7.03 -31.22
C ASP A 107 -7.78 6.65 -32.45
N GLN A 108 -8.38 7.62 -33.14
CA GLN A 108 -9.15 7.39 -34.35
C GLN A 108 -8.29 6.80 -35.48
N GLU A 109 -7.03 7.25 -35.60
CA GLU A 109 -6.08 6.71 -36.56
C GLU A 109 -5.75 5.26 -36.25
N ASN A 110 -5.52 4.91 -34.98
CA ASN A 110 -5.26 3.55 -34.54
C ASN A 110 -6.50 2.65 -34.71
N GLU A 111 -7.69 3.12 -34.32
CA GLU A 111 -8.95 2.39 -34.52
C GLU A 111 -9.19 2.09 -36.00
N LYS A 112 -8.95 3.08 -36.87
CA LYS A 112 -9.07 2.88 -38.31
C LYS A 112 -8.08 1.82 -38.81
N LYS A 113 -6.81 1.90 -38.39
CA LYS A 113 -5.81 0.92 -38.75
C LYS A 113 -6.20 -0.50 -38.35
N ILE A 114 -6.66 -0.67 -37.12
CA ILE A 114 -7.16 -1.97 -36.61
C ILE A 114 -8.36 -2.43 -37.43
N ALA A 115 -9.32 -1.54 -37.71
CA ALA A 115 -10.48 -1.87 -38.51
C ALA A 115 -10.11 -2.32 -39.93
N ASP A 116 -9.17 -1.63 -40.58
CA ASP A 116 -8.68 -1.97 -41.91
C ASP A 116 -7.94 -3.33 -41.91
N GLU A 117 -7.12 -3.60 -40.89
CA GLU A 117 -6.41 -4.88 -40.71
C GLU A 117 -7.40 -6.04 -40.49
N LEU A 118 -8.42 -5.83 -39.62
CA LEU A 118 -9.47 -6.82 -39.39
C LEU A 118 -10.35 -7.04 -40.62
N ALA A 119 -10.64 -6.00 -41.39
CA ALA A 119 -11.38 -6.12 -42.62
C ALA A 119 -10.61 -6.94 -43.69
N ALA A 120 -9.31 -6.67 -43.80
CA ALA A 120 -8.41 -7.43 -44.67
C ALA A 120 -8.32 -8.91 -44.25
N TYR A 121 -8.16 -9.19 -42.95
CA TYR A 121 -8.15 -10.53 -42.40
C TYR A 121 -9.50 -11.23 -42.67
N LYS A 122 -10.62 -10.58 -42.40
CA LYS A 122 -11.94 -11.11 -42.67
C LYS A 122 -12.15 -11.49 -44.17
N ALA A 123 -11.55 -10.72 -45.09
CA ALA A 123 -11.64 -11.03 -46.52
C ALA A 123 -10.85 -12.28 -46.93
N THR A 124 -9.93 -12.75 -46.14
CA THR A 124 -9.17 -14.00 -46.38
C THR A 124 -9.90 -15.25 -45.89
N LEU A 125 -10.88 -15.07 -45.00
CA LEU A 125 -11.60 -16.19 -44.37
C LEU A 125 -12.69 -16.74 -45.31
N SER A 126 -12.82 -18.05 -45.30
CA SER A 126 -13.96 -18.76 -45.93
C SER A 126 -15.24 -18.48 -45.16
N ARG A 127 -16.38 -18.78 -45.80
CA ARG A 127 -17.70 -18.67 -45.15
C ARG A 127 -17.80 -19.57 -43.91
N GLU A 128 -17.27 -20.78 -43.99
CA GLU A 128 -17.27 -21.75 -42.89
C GLU A 128 -16.46 -21.25 -41.68
N GLU A 129 -15.29 -20.67 -41.92
CA GLU A 129 -14.47 -20.08 -40.86
C GLU A 129 -15.15 -18.89 -40.19
N LEU A 130 -15.84 -18.05 -40.96
CA LEU A 130 -16.62 -16.92 -40.41
C LEU A 130 -17.79 -17.40 -39.56
N GLU A 131 -18.53 -18.42 -40.05
CA GLU A 131 -19.64 -19.01 -39.30
C GLU A 131 -19.15 -19.64 -38.00
N LYS A 132 -17.99 -20.31 -38.01
CA LYS A 132 -17.35 -20.85 -36.80
C LYS A 132 -16.95 -19.77 -35.79
N ILE A 133 -16.33 -18.70 -36.24
CA ILE A 133 -15.96 -17.56 -35.34
C ILE A 133 -17.22 -16.97 -34.65
N VAL A 134 -18.32 -16.86 -35.41
CA VAL A 134 -19.60 -16.37 -34.85
C VAL A 134 -20.16 -17.34 -33.81
N GLU A 135 -20.10 -18.65 -34.10
CA GLU A 135 -20.56 -19.69 -33.17
C GLU A 135 -19.72 -19.72 -31.90
N ASP A 136 -18.38 -19.77 -32.03
CA ASP A 136 -17.47 -19.76 -30.92
C ASP A 136 -17.64 -18.49 -30.04
N THR A 137 -17.87 -17.33 -30.67
CA THR A 137 -18.12 -16.07 -29.94
C THR A 137 -19.47 -16.11 -29.19
N LYS A 138 -20.51 -16.70 -29.77
CA LYS A 138 -21.78 -16.88 -29.08
C LYS A 138 -21.63 -17.82 -27.89
N ALA A 139 -20.96 -18.96 -28.09
CA ALA A 139 -20.71 -19.93 -27.03
C ALA A 139 -19.91 -19.32 -25.89
N LEU A 140 -18.87 -18.51 -26.19
CA LEU A 140 -18.09 -17.77 -25.18
C LEU A 140 -18.96 -16.80 -24.41
N LYS A 141 -19.80 -16.01 -25.09
CA LYS A 141 -20.69 -15.05 -24.42
C LYS A 141 -21.70 -15.75 -23.51
N GLU A 142 -22.25 -16.88 -23.97
CA GLU A 142 -23.17 -17.68 -23.18
C GLU A 142 -22.48 -18.27 -21.96
N TYR A 143 -21.28 -18.84 -22.13
CA TYR A 143 -20.45 -19.33 -21.01
C TYR A 143 -20.18 -18.25 -19.99
N GLN A 144 -19.79 -17.05 -20.41
CA GLN A 144 -19.52 -15.90 -19.52
C GLN A 144 -20.77 -15.40 -18.79
N ALA A 145 -21.93 -15.47 -19.42
CA ALA A 145 -23.21 -15.03 -18.85
C ALA A 145 -23.86 -16.10 -17.95
N THR A 146 -23.45 -17.36 -18.09
CA THR A 146 -24.05 -18.48 -17.35
C THR A 146 -23.52 -18.48 -15.91
N PRO A 147 -24.38 -18.33 -14.89
CA PRO A 147 -23.96 -18.45 -13.50
C PRO A 147 -23.40 -19.85 -13.21
N SER A 148 -22.49 -19.96 -12.28
CA SER A 148 -22.00 -21.24 -11.78
C SER A 148 -23.18 -22.11 -11.28
N SER A 149 -23.08 -23.41 -11.47
CA SER A 149 -24.12 -24.33 -11.01
C SER A 149 -24.26 -24.32 -9.49
N ALA A 150 -25.41 -24.63 -8.95
CA ALA A 150 -25.61 -24.75 -7.50
C ALA A 150 -24.68 -25.81 -6.89
N GLU A 151 -24.35 -26.87 -7.66
CA GLU A 151 -23.38 -27.89 -7.24
C GLU A 151 -21.96 -27.34 -7.13
N ASP A 152 -21.54 -26.50 -8.08
CA ASP A 152 -20.20 -25.88 -8.04
C ASP A 152 -20.11 -24.82 -6.94
N LEU A 153 -21.16 -24.04 -6.75
CA LEU A 153 -21.24 -23.05 -5.66
C LEU A 153 -21.20 -23.74 -4.29
N ALA A 154 -21.79 -24.94 -4.16
CA ALA A 154 -21.75 -25.70 -2.90
C ALA A 154 -20.35 -26.26 -2.56
N LYS A 155 -19.42 -26.30 -3.52
CA LYS A 155 -18.01 -26.70 -3.28
C LYS A 155 -17.20 -25.56 -2.64
N VAL A 156 -17.68 -24.32 -2.73
CA VAL A 156 -17.01 -23.17 -2.10
C VAL A 156 -17.33 -23.20 -0.60
N PRO A 157 -16.32 -23.28 0.29
CA PRO A 157 -16.57 -23.26 1.72
C PRO A 157 -17.15 -21.90 2.13
N LEU A 158 -18.37 -21.91 2.59
CA LEU A 158 -19.06 -20.73 3.13
C LEU A 158 -19.19 -20.88 4.65
N LEU A 159 -19.16 -19.74 5.35
CA LEU A 159 -19.47 -19.72 6.78
C LEU A 159 -20.95 -20.10 6.99
N ALA A 160 -21.17 -21.04 7.89
CA ALA A 160 -22.49 -21.38 8.40
C ALA A 160 -22.82 -20.53 9.64
N ILE A 161 -24.07 -20.47 10.03
CA ILE A 161 -24.50 -19.75 11.24
C ILE A 161 -23.81 -20.33 12.50
N ASP A 162 -23.57 -21.64 12.51
CA ASP A 162 -22.91 -22.31 13.64
C ASP A 162 -21.39 -22.01 13.75
N ASP A 163 -20.78 -21.48 12.70
CA ASP A 163 -19.38 -21.02 12.72
C ASP A 163 -19.24 -19.62 13.37
N ILE A 164 -20.35 -18.94 13.64
CA ILE A 164 -20.37 -17.64 14.30
C ILE A 164 -20.43 -17.85 15.81
N ASP A 165 -19.44 -17.32 16.51
CA ASP A 165 -19.43 -17.32 17.97
C ASP A 165 -20.69 -16.64 18.51
N LYS A 166 -21.41 -17.36 19.39
CA LYS A 166 -22.65 -16.86 20.02
C LYS A 166 -22.40 -15.79 21.08
N GLU A 167 -21.16 -15.74 21.60
CA GLU A 167 -20.75 -14.77 22.60
C GLU A 167 -19.81 -13.74 21.96
N ALA A 168 -20.04 -12.48 22.26
CA ALA A 168 -19.11 -11.42 21.87
C ALA A 168 -17.75 -11.63 22.55
N GLU A 169 -16.68 -11.43 21.82
CA GLU A 169 -15.33 -11.45 22.37
C GLU A 169 -15.22 -10.46 23.54
N LYS A 170 -14.80 -10.94 24.70
CA LYS A 170 -14.60 -10.10 25.88
C LYS A 170 -13.22 -9.44 25.77
N LEU A 171 -13.23 -8.12 25.61
CA LEU A 171 -12.00 -7.34 25.70
C LEU A 171 -11.44 -7.42 27.12
N LYS A 172 -10.15 -7.73 27.24
CA LYS A 172 -9.42 -7.75 28.50
C LYS A 172 -9.05 -6.29 28.85
N ASN A 173 -9.96 -5.61 29.55
CA ASN A 173 -9.74 -4.26 29.99
C ASN A 173 -9.14 -4.26 31.40
N VAL A 174 -8.07 -3.48 31.59
CA VAL A 174 -7.51 -3.19 32.89
C VAL A 174 -7.62 -1.69 33.12
N GLU A 175 -8.43 -1.30 34.09
CA GLU A 175 -8.61 0.11 34.48
C GLU A 175 -7.56 0.50 35.51
N SER A 176 -6.95 1.63 35.34
CA SER A 176 -5.93 2.20 36.22
C SER A 176 -5.96 3.73 36.16
N GLU A 177 -5.09 4.37 36.94
CA GLU A 177 -4.93 5.82 36.98
C GLU A 177 -3.46 6.17 36.89
N ILE A 178 -3.12 7.11 35.99
CA ILE A 178 -1.75 7.63 35.86
C ILE A 178 -1.82 9.16 35.93
N GLY A 179 -1.17 9.73 36.97
CA GLY A 179 -1.13 11.19 37.14
C GLY A 179 -2.50 11.86 37.29
N GLY A 180 -3.49 11.16 37.87
CA GLY A 180 -4.85 11.67 38.02
C GLY A 180 -5.73 11.48 36.78
N LEU A 181 -5.22 10.83 35.73
CA LEU A 181 -5.97 10.56 34.51
C LEU A 181 -6.40 9.09 34.47
N PRO A 182 -7.68 8.81 34.14
CA PRO A 182 -8.14 7.42 33.96
C PRO A 182 -7.47 6.79 32.74
N VAL A 183 -7.00 5.57 32.90
CA VAL A 183 -6.32 4.80 31.85
C VAL A 183 -6.99 3.43 31.73
N VAL A 184 -7.32 3.06 30.50
CA VAL A 184 -7.77 1.70 30.17
C VAL A 184 -6.71 1.06 29.28
N SER A 185 -6.17 -0.05 29.74
CA SER A 185 -5.18 -0.81 28.99
C SER A 185 -5.72 -2.15 28.53
N HIS A 186 -5.25 -2.60 27.36
CA HIS A 186 -5.63 -3.85 26.74
C HIS A 186 -4.37 -4.68 26.46
N ASP A 187 -4.24 -5.82 27.10
CA ASP A 187 -3.15 -6.76 26.84
C ASP A 187 -3.57 -7.71 25.70
N ILE A 188 -3.31 -7.25 24.48
CA ILE A 188 -3.59 -7.98 23.25
C ILE A 188 -2.32 -8.10 22.40
N PHE A 189 -2.27 -9.13 21.55
CA PHE A 189 -1.14 -9.33 20.65
C PHE A 189 -1.11 -8.24 19.57
N THR A 190 -0.05 -7.44 19.54
CA THR A 190 0.15 -6.32 18.60
C THR A 190 1.45 -6.42 17.80
N ASN A 191 2.09 -7.59 17.79
CA ASN A 191 3.38 -7.84 17.12
C ASN A 191 4.49 -6.85 17.55
N GLY A 192 4.50 -6.49 18.85
CA GLY A 192 5.51 -5.58 19.42
C GLY A 192 5.24 -4.08 19.18
N ILE A 193 4.07 -3.72 18.71
CA ILE A 193 3.67 -2.32 18.52
C ILE A 193 2.85 -1.86 19.72
N GLY A 194 3.20 -0.72 20.32
CA GLY A 194 2.39 -0.04 21.32
C GLY A 194 1.44 0.96 20.66
N TYR A 195 0.15 0.87 20.96
CA TYR A 195 -0.86 1.83 20.52
C TYR A 195 -1.29 2.68 21.71
N LEU A 196 -1.13 4.00 21.60
CA LEU A 196 -1.58 4.97 22.60
C LEU A 196 -2.71 5.81 22.01
N ARG A 197 -3.81 5.94 22.73
CA ARG A 197 -4.95 6.77 22.32
C ARG A 197 -5.30 7.74 23.44
N PHE A 198 -5.26 9.04 23.13
CA PHE A 198 -5.61 10.11 24.04
C PHE A 198 -6.98 10.67 23.66
N TYR A 199 -7.87 10.76 24.62
CA TYR A 199 -9.21 11.36 24.45
C TYR A 199 -9.27 12.71 25.14
N PHE A 200 -9.66 13.73 24.39
CA PHE A 200 -9.87 15.08 24.90
C PHE A 200 -11.36 15.39 24.83
N ASN A 201 -11.95 15.80 25.96
CA ASN A 201 -13.35 16.22 25.99
C ASN A 201 -13.47 17.62 25.36
N ILE A 202 -14.34 17.74 24.38
CA ILE A 202 -14.61 19.00 23.67
C ILE A 202 -16.02 19.53 23.88
N ASN A 203 -16.77 19.00 24.87
CA ASN A 203 -18.14 19.41 25.13
C ASN A 203 -18.28 20.90 25.54
N ASP A 204 -17.22 21.49 26.10
CA ASP A 204 -17.18 22.89 26.51
C ASP A 204 -16.77 23.85 25.38
N ILE A 205 -16.50 23.32 24.17
CA ILE A 205 -16.17 24.15 23.03
C ILE A 205 -17.47 24.62 22.34
N ASP A 206 -17.51 25.89 21.99
CA ASP A 206 -18.63 26.47 21.26
C ASP A 206 -18.87 25.70 19.95
N ASN A 207 -20.14 25.37 19.69
CA ASN A 207 -20.53 24.60 18.50
C ASN A 207 -20.07 25.24 17.18
N ASP A 208 -19.98 26.57 17.15
CA ASP A 208 -19.50 27.30 15.97
C ASP A 208 -18.00 27.06 15.70
N LEU A 209 -17.24 26.59 16.71
CA LEU A 209 -15.81 26.27 16.59
C LEU A 209 -15.53 24.79 16.23
N VAL A 210 -16.53 23.91 16.43
CA VAL A 210 -16.36 22.46 16.13
C VAL A 210 -15.90 22.18 14.69
N PRO A 211 -16.44 22.85 13.64
CA PRO A 211 -15.95 22.67 12.27
C PRO A 211 -14.46 23.04 12.10
N TYR A 212 -13.99 24.04 12.84
CA TYR A 212 -12.58 24.45 12.79
C TYR A 212 -11.65 23.43 13.45
N LEU A 213 -12.11 22.73 14.50
CA LEU A 213 -11.37 21.61 15.08
C LEU A 213 -11.22 20.45 14.10
N ALA A 214 -12.27 20.15 13.33
CA ALA A 214 -12.19 19.14 12.28
C ALA A 214 -11.16 19.50 11.20
N VAL A 215 -11.11 20.77 10.80
CA VAL A 215 -10.08 21.28 9.89
C VAL A 215 -8.70 21.20 10.53
N LEU A 216 -8.57 21.61 11.80
CA LEU A 216 -7.30 21.56 12.53
C LEU A 216 -6.76 20.14 12.65
N SER A 217 -7.61 19.14 12.96
CA SER A 217 -7.18 17.75 13.04
C SER A 217 -6.58 17.24 11.74
N CYS A 218 -7.10 17.68 10.59
CA CYS A 218 -6.53 17.35 9.28
C CYS A 218 -5.19 18.07 9.02
N LEU A 219 -4.97 19.25 9.61
CA LEU A 219 -3.80 20.08 9.34
C LEU A 219 -2.60 19.76 10.23
N PHE A 220 -2.77 19.14 11.38
CA PHE A 220 -1.70 18.93 12.38
C PHE A 220 -0.40 18.30 11.81
N LYS A 221 -0.48 17.54 10.76
CA LYS A 221 0.68 16.89 10.11
C LYS A 221 1.27 17.69 8.95
N TYR A 222 0.64 18.77 8.53
CA TYR A 222 0.96 19.47 7.29
C TYR A 222 1.29 20.95 7.46
N ILE A 223 1.38 21.41 8.70
CA ILE A 223 1.72 22.81 9.01
C ILE A 223 2.97 22.87 9.86
N ASP A 224 3.72 23.95 9.67
CA ASP A 224 4.89 24.25 10.49
C ASP A 224 4.48 24.54 11.93
N THR A 225 5.34 24.18 12.86
CA THR A 225 5.24 24.51 14.28
C THR A 225 6.27 25.56 14.63
N GLU A 226 6.27 26.04 15.88
CA GLU A 226 7.32 26.97 16.36
C GLU A 226 8.74 26.38 16.32
N LYS A 227 8.86 25.04 16.35
CA LYS A 227 10.16 24.36 16.48
C LYS A 227 10.56 23.59 15.24
N HIS A 228 9.60 23.16 14.42
CA HIS A 228 9.84 22.29 13.27
C HIS A 228 9.04 22.77 12.07
N THR A 229 9.64 22.74 10.89
CA THR A 229 8.88 22.72 9.63
C THR A 229 8.05 21.43 9.56
N TYR A 230 7.01 21.43 8.75
CA TYR A 230 6.18 20.23 8.58
C TYR A 230 6.98 19.01 8.12
N GLY A 231 8.01 19.21 7.27
CA GLY A 231 8.92 18.14 6.82
C GLY A 231 9.78 17.60 7.96
N GLN A 232 10.37 18.48 8.78
CA GLN A 232 11.11 18.07 9.98
C GLN A 232 10.22 17.34 10.99
N LEU A 233 9.00 17.84 11.20
CA LEU A 233 8.03 17.18 12.08
C LEU A 233 7.65 15.78 11.57
N SER A 234 7.44 15.62 10.26
CA SER A 234 7.16 14.32 9.66
C SER A 234 8.32 13.34 9.86
N ASN A 235 9.56 13.79 9.64
CA ASN A 235 10.74 12.96 9.87
C ASN A 235 10.89 12.56 11.35
N GLU A 236 10.64 13.49 12.28
CA GLU A 236 10.68 13.22 13.72
C GLU A 236 9.63 12.19 14.13
N ILE A 237 8.41 12.28 13.60
CA ILE A 237 7.35 11.29 13.81
C ILE A 237 7.78 9.94 13.25
N ASP A 238 8.20 9.88 11.99
CA ASP A 238 8.56 8.63 11.31
C ASP A 238 9.81 7.97 11.93
N SER A 239 10.73 8.75 12.52
CA SER A 239 11.93 8.24 13.23
C SER A 239 11.62 7.61 14.58
N ASN A 240 10.63 8.12 15.32
CA ASN A 240 10.39 7.73 16.71
C ASN A 240 9.16 6.85 16.90
N ILE A 241 8.14 6.97 16.03
CA ILE A 241 6.87 6.25 16.14
C ILE A 241 6.37 5.82 14.76
N GLY A 242 5.40 4.91 14.72
CA GLY A 242 4.79 4.43 13.48
C GLY A 242 3.82 5.41 12.82
N GLY A 243 3.38 6.43 13.55
CA GLY A 243 2.47 7.47 13.08
C GLY A 243 1.67 8.12 14.18
N ILE A 244 1.02 9.21 13.82
CA ILE A 244 0.08 9.95 14.67
C ILE A 244 -1.20 10.24 13.86
N GLU A 245 -2.35 10.02 14.45
CA GLU A 245 -3.65 10.32 13.85
C GLU A 245 -4.48 11.19 14.80
N PHE A 246 -5.25 12.08 14.23
CA PHE A 246 -6.14 12.98 14.96
C PHE A 246 -7.55 12.84 14.39
N ASP A 247 -8.48 12.34 15.19
CA ASP A 247 -9.86 12.13 14.80
C ASP A 247 -10.83 12.85 15.73
N MET A 248 -11.96 13.26 15.22
CA MET A 248 -13.09 13.72 16.02
C MET A 248 -14.18 12.66 15.97
N VAL A 249 -14.61 12.21 17.15
CA VAL A 249 -15.66 11.19 17.30
C VAL A 249 -16.77 11.74 18.19
N GLY A 250 -18.03 11.61 17.75
CA GLY A 250 -19.21 11.88 18.57
C GLY A 250 -19.77 10.58 19.12
N TYR A 251 -20.12 10.60 20.41
CA TYR A 251 -20.79 9.49 21.09
C TYR A 251 -22.18 9.92 21.56
#